data_3febc951b2359a408cdc2887f3da42ec
#
_entry.id   3febc951b2359a408cdc2887f3da42ec
#
_cell.length_a   1.000
_cell.length_b   1.000
_cell.length_c   1.000
_cell.angle_alpha   90.00
_cell.angle_beta   90.00
_cell.angle_gamma   90.00
#
_symmetry.space_group_name_H-M   'P 1'
#
loop_
_entity.id
_entity.type
_entity.pdbx_description
1 polymer ?
#
loop_
_entity_poly.entity_id
_entity_poly.type
_entity_poly.pdbx_seq_one_letter_code
_entity_poly.pdbx_strand_id
1 'polypeptide(L)'
;FYHCQCGRCRKATGTGHASNIRVSPETALRWIRGEKLLKQFKVPEAERFFNNFCTNCGSPMPRVVPQIGAVIIPAGSLDTQPKIQPSGRIFWDSRAEWSCSGDDLARFDEYP
;
A
#
# COMPACT_ATOMS: atom_id res chain seq x y z
N PHE A 1 0.11 9.85 -5.42
CA PHE A 1 -0.40 8.48 -5.38
C PHE A 1 0.32 7.65 -6.45
N TYR A 2 0.92 6.52 -6.07
CA TYR A 2 1.72 5.69 -6.96
C TYR A 2 1.39 4.21 -6.80
N HIS A 3 1.48 3.46 -7.89
CA HIS A 3 1.53 2.00 -7.88
C HIS A 3 3.00 1.57 -7.81
N CYS A 4 3.42 1.04 -6.66
CA CYS A 4 4.80 0.58 -6.44
C CYS A 4 4.95 -0.89 -6.83
N GLN A 5 5.78 -1.16 -7.84
CA GLN A 5 6.00 -2.49 -8.43
C GLN A 5 7.16 -3.27 -7.80
N CYS A 6 7.86 -2.70 -6.79
CA CYS A 6 9.02 -3.37 -6.21
C CYS A 6 8.63 -4.68 -5.50
N GLY A 7 9.58 -5.63 -5.44
CA GLY A 7 9.34 -6.94 -4.87
C GLY A 7 8.87 -6.93 -3.42
N ARG A 8 9.34 -5.96 -2.61
CA ARG A 8 8.88 -5.80 -1.21
C ARG A 8 7.42 -5.38 -1.13
N CYS A 9 7.01 -4.41 -1.94
CA CYS A 9 5.62 -3.96 -2.00
C CYS A 9 4.69 -5.07 -2.49
N ARG A 10 5.08 -5.80 -3.54
CA ARG A 10 4.30 -6.93 -4.04
C ARG A 10 4.10 -8.02 -2.99
N LYS A 11 5.16 -8.42 -2.29
CA LYS A 11 5.09 -9.41 -1.20
C LYS A 11 4.24 -8.93 -0.01
N ALA A 12 4.34 -7.64 0.30
CA ALA A 12 3.59 -7.05 1.41
C ALA A 12 2.08 -6.96 1.17
N THR A 13 1.67 -6.91 -0.08
CA THR A 13 0.24 -6.77 -0.46
C THR A 13 -0.34 -8.04 -1.08
N GLY A 14 0.50 -8.98 -1.52
CA GLY A 14 0.07 -10.17 -2.25
C GLY A 14 -0.46 -9.86 -3.65
N THR A 15 -0.11 -8.71 -4.22
CA THR A 15 -0.60 -8.23 -5.53
C THR A 15 0.55 -7.84 -6.46
N GLY A 16 0.24 -7.45 -7.69
CA GLY A 16 1.23 -6.97 -8.65
C GLY A 16 1.91 -5.65 -8.28
N HIS A 17 1.29 -4.87 -7.41
CA HIS A 17 1.82 -3.59 -6.93
C HIS A 17 1.17 -3.18 -5.61
N ALA A 18 1.79 -2.28 -4.87
CA ALA A 18 1.14 -1.59 -3.77
C ALA A 18 0.61 -0.23 -4.24
N SER A 19 -0.66 0.02 -4.03
CA SER A 19 -1.31 1.31 -4.28
C SER A 19 -1.11 2.22 -3.08
N ASN A 20 -0.13 3.12 -3.15
CA ASN A 20 0.30 3.94 -2.02
C ASN A 20 -0.04 5.41 -2.25
N ILE A 21 -0.89 5.95 -1.37
CA ILE A 21 -1.12 7.39 -1.26
C ILE A 21 -0.08 7.95 -0.29
N ARG A 22 0.61 8.99 -0.71
CA ARG A 22 1.52 9.74 0.14
C ARG A 22 0.89 11.05 0.55
N VAL A 23 0.77 11.28 1.85
CA VAL A 23 0.36 12.56 2.43
C VAL A 23 1.46 13.14 3.29
N SER A 24 1.52 14.46 3.34
CA SER A 24 2.40 15.24 4.16
C SER A 24 1.60 16.44 4.69
N PRO A 25 1.77 16.85 5.95
CA PRO A 25 2.68 16.30 6.94
C PRO A 25 2.14 15.03 7.63
N GLU A 26 3.01 14.32 8.33
CA GLU A 26 2.66 13.10 9.10
C GLU A 26 1.60 13.35 10.18
N THR A 27 1.45 14.59 10.65
CA THR A 27 0.40 15.01 11.59
C THR A 27 -1.02 14.85 11.05
N ALA A 28 -1.18 14.57 9.75
CA ALA A 28 -2.48 14.30 9.14
C ALA A 28 -3.11 12.97 9.59
N LEU A 29 -2.32 12.03 10.13
CA LEU A 29 -2.81 10.75 10.60
C LEU A 29 -3.27 10.82 12.05
N ARG A 30 -4.53 10.45 12.28
CA ARG A 30 -5.12 10.33 13.62
C ARG A 30 -5.90 9.02 13.73
N TRP A 31 -5.56 8.20 14.71
CA TRP A 31 -6.31 6.99 15.01
C TRP A 31 -7.55 7.32 15.85
N ILE A 32 -8.71 6.99 15.33
CA ILE A 32 -9.98 7.21 16.05
C ILE A 32 -10.27 6.05 16.99
N ARG A 33 -9.90 4.84 16.56
CA ARG A 33 -10.04 3.59 17.34
C ARG A 33 -9.07 2.53 16.84
N GLY A 34 -8.87 1.48 17.64
CA GLY A 34 -8.12 0.29 17.22
C GLY A 34 -6.60 0.46 17.17
N GLU A 35 -6.04 1.55 17.64
CA GLU A 35 -4.58 1.80 17.61
C GLU A 35 -3.78 0.66 18.28
N LYS A 36 -4.33 0.07 19.33
CA LYS A 36 -3.70 -1.07 20.04
C LYS A 36 -3.61 -2.36 19.21
N LEU A 37 -4.38 -2.45 18.12
CA LEU A 37 -4.36 -3.59 17.20
C LEU A 37 -3.28 -3.45 16.13
N LEU A 38 -2.60 -2.33 16.06
CA LEU A 38 -1.54 -2.11 15.08
C LEU A 38 -0.28 -2.87 15.48
N LYS A 39 0.30 -3.54 14.50
CA LYS A 39 1.62 -4.13 14.59
C LYS A 39 2.47 -3.70 13.41
N GLN A 40 3.75 -3.48 13.67
CA GLN A 40 4.74 -3.15 12.65
C GLN A 40 5.68 -4.34 12.44
N PHE A 41 5.95 -4.64 11.18
CA PHE A 41 7.00 -5.55 10.77
C PHE A 41 8.00 -4.80 9.88
N LYS A 42 9.24 -4.73 10.33
CA LYS A 42 10.34 -4.22 9.52
C LYS A 42 11.05 -5.37 8.83
N VAL A 43 11.22 -5.27 7.52
CA VAL A 43 12.03 -6.26 6.77
C VAL A 43 13.49 -6.15 7.20
N PRO A 44 14.12 -7.22 7.73
CA PRO A 44 15.47 -7.15 8.31
C PRO A 44 16.53 -6.60 7.37
N GLU A 45 16.50 -6.98 6.09
CA GLU A 45 17.48 -6.57 5.07
C GLU A 45 17.19 -5.19 4.48
N ALA A 46 16.09 -4.54 4.90
CA ALA A 46 15.70 -3.26 4.37
C ALA A 46 16.07 -2.13 5.32
N GLU A 47 16.68 -1.08 4.78
CA GLU A 47 16.96 0.13 5.56
C GLU A 47 15.67 0.81 6.07
N ARG A 48 14.69 0.96 5.18
CA ARG A 48 13.50 1.81 5.41
C ARG A 48 12.17 1.12 5.19
N PHE A 49 12.18 -0.16 4.80
CA PHE A 49 10.93 -0.84 4.48
C PHE A 49 10.33 -1.54 5.69
N PHE A 50 9.15 -1.11 6.06
CA PHE A 50 8.32 -1.72 7.08
C PHE A 50 6.85 -1.64 6.70
N ASN A 51 6.03 -2.50 7.28
CA ASN A 51 4.58 -2.49 7.13
C ASN A 51 3.91 -2.36 8.48
N ASN A 52 2.82 -1.61 8.50
CA ASN A 52 1.85 -1.66 9.57
C ASN A 52 0.66 -2.51 9.13
N PHE A 53 0.13 -3.29 10.03
CA PHE A 53 -1.06 -4.11 9.78
C PHE A 53 -1.89 -4.27 11.06
N CYS A 54 -3.16 -4.57 10.88
CA CYS A 54 -4.06 -4.88 11.98
C CYS A 54 -3.85 -6.33 12.45
N THR A 55 -3.62 -6.55 13.75
CA THR A 55 -3.44 -7.89 14.31
C THR A 55 -4.72 -8.72 14.34
N ASN A 56 -5.88 -8.06 14.26
CA ASN A 56 -7.17 -8.75 14.28
C ASN A 56 -7.56 -9.33 12.91
N CYS A 57 -7.25 -8.62 11.81
CA CYS A 57 -7.69 -9.02 10.46
C CYS A 57 -6.57 -9.07 9.42
N GLY A 58 -5.33 -8.72 9.77
CA GLY A 58 -4.21 -8.71 8.84
C GLY A 58 -4.19 -7.58 7.81
N SER A 59 -5.21 -6.73 7.77
CA SER A 59 -5.29 -5.65 6.78
C SER A 59 -4.10 -4.71 6.86
N PRO A 60 -3.50 -4.30 5.72
CA PRO A 60 -2.49 -3.26 5.67
C PRO A 60 -3.04 -1.94 6.21
N MET A 61 -2.26 -1.25 7.01
CA MET A 61 -2.65 -0.02 7.69
C MET A 61 -1.69 1.13 7.34
N PRO A 62 -2.15 2.39 7.45
CA PRO A 62 -1.29 3.55 7.27
C PRO A 62 -0.05 3.52 8.16
N ARG A 63 1.05 4.09 7.67
CA ARG A 63 2.30 4.18 8.42
C ARG A 63 2.95 5.54 8.24
N VAL A 64 3.49 6.05 9.32
CA VAL A 64 4.35 7.23 9.32
C VAL A 64 5.75 6.81 8.91
N VAL A 65 6.36 7.51 7.96
CA VAL A 65 7.72 7.27 7.46
C VAL A 65 8.54 8.55 7.68
N PRO A 66 9.16 8.71 8.86
CA PRO A 66 9.84 9.95 9.23
C PRO A 66 10.98 10.33 8.28
N GLN A 67 11.67 9.33 7.71
CA GLN A 67 12.81 9.53 6.80
C GLN A 67 12.45 10.30 5.53
N ILE A 68 11.17 10.32 5.18
CA ILE A 68 10.67 11.07 4.02
C ILE A 68 9.61 12.11 4.41
N GLY A 69 9.40 12.32 5.72
CA GLY A 69 8.41 13.27 6.26
C GLY A 69 7.02 13.02 5.67
N ALA A 70 6.53 11.78 5.71
CA ALA A 70 5.26 11.45 5.08
C ALA A 70 4.51 10.32 5.80
N VAL A 71 3.20 10.31 5.61
CA VAL A 71 2.34 9.16 5.87
C VAL A 71 2.07 8.44 4.56
N ILE A 72 2.24 7.13 4.57
CA ILE A 72 1.88 6.25 3.45
C ILE A 72 0.60 5.52 3.81
N ILE A 73 -0.41 5.69 2.98
CA ILE A 73 -1.73 5.09 3.13
C ILE A 73 -1.92 4.05 2.03
N PRO A 74 -2.14 2.78 2.37
CA PRO A 74 -2.57 1.78 1.39
C PRO A 74 -3.96 2.18 0.85
N ALA A 75 -4.07 2.48 -0.43
CA ALA A 75 -5.32 3.01 -1.00
C ALA A 75 -6.50 2.04 -0.87
N GLY A 76 -6.23 0.73 -0.99
CA GLY A 76 -7.25 -0.30 -0.83
C GLY A 76 -7.80 -0.48 0.59
N SER A 77 -7.19 0.17 1.61
CA SER A 77 -7.70 0.17 2.98
C SER A 77 -8.67 1.31 3.30
N LEU A 78 -8.97 2.16 2.33
CA LEU A 78 -9.91 3.26 2.50
C LEU A 78 -11.34 2.80 2.25
N ASP A 79 -12.26 3.19 3.13
CA ASP A 79 -13.70 2.93 2.98
C ASP A 79 -14.34 3.81 1.90
N THR A 80 -13.71 4.94 1.59
CA THR A 80 -14.19 5.89 0.57
C THR A 80 -13.17 6.06 -0.54
N GLN A 81 -13.66 6.33 -1.75
CA GLN A 81 -12.79 6.57 -2.90
C GLN A 81 -11.97 7.86 -2.70
N PRO A 82 -10.64 7.80 -2.84
CA PRO A 82 -9.82 9.00 -2.79
C PRO A 82 -10.09 9.90 -4.00
N LYS A 83 -10.10 11.22 -3.77
CA LYS A 83 -10.30 12.21 -4.86
C LYS A 83 -9.10 12.34 -5.81
N ILE A 84 -8.00 11.66 -5.53
CA ILE A 84 -6.78 11.67 -6.33
C ILE A 84 -6.64 10.36 -7.10
N GLN A 85 -6.07 10.44 -8.28
CA GLN A 85 -5.77 9.29 -9.13
C GLN A 85 -4.28 8.91 -9.03
N PRO A 86 -3.91 7.67 -9.34
CA PRO A 86 -2.51 7.29 -9.45
C PRO A 86 -1.78 8.16 -10.47
N SER A 87 -0.66 8.76 -10.05
CA SER A 87 0.18 9.61 -10.90
C SER A 87 1.18 8.82 -11.72
N GLY A 88 1.40 7.54 -11.38
CA GLY A 88 2.33 6.70 -12.12
C GLY A 88 2.65 5.38 -11.42
N ARG A 89 3.45 4.59 -12.11
CA ARG A 89 4.00 3.32 -11.64
C ARG A 89 5.49 3.50 -11.36
N ILE A 90 5.93 3.17 -10.15
CA ILE A 90 7.33 3.28 -9.74
C ILE A 90 7.96 1.90 -9.56
N PHE A 91 9.29 1.81 -9.67
CA PHE A 91 10.05 0.56 -9.71
C PHE A 91 9.57 -0.37 -10.83
N TRP A 92 9.39 0.20 -12.01
CA TRP A 92 8.82 -0.47 -13.18
C TRP A 92 9.64 -1.70 -13.61
N ASP A 93 10.96 -1.62 -13.54
CA ASP A 93 11.86 -2.73 -13.92
C ASP A 93 11.76 -3.93 -12.96
N SER A 94 11.22 -3.71 -11.76
CA SER A 94 11.00 -4.78 -10.77
C SER A 94 9.62 -5.41 -10.87
N ARG A 95 8.78 -5.00 -11.83
CA ARG A 95 7.41 -5.50 -11.97
C ARG A 95 7.38 -7.01 -12.20
N ALA A 96 6.31 -7.65 -11.79
CA ALA A 96 6.01 -9.00 -12.22
C ALA A 96 5.42 -8.96 -13.65
N GLU A 97 5.84 -9.84 -14.53
CA GLU A 97 5.39 -9.86 -15.92
C GLU A 97 3.87 -9.95 -16.04
N TRP A 98 3.24 -10.78 -15.21
CA TRP A 98 1.79 -10.96 -15.18
C TRP A 98 1.01 -9.73 -14.67
N SER A 99 1.66 -8.80 -13.97
CA SER A 99 0.95 -7.71 -13.26
C SER A 99 0.49 -6.55 -14.16
N CYS A 100 0.87 -6.56 -15.42
CA CYS A 100 0.60 -5.47 -16.36
C CYS A 100 -0.28 -5.89 -17.54
N SER A 101 -0.82 -7.10 -17.48
CA SER A 101 -1.62 -7.69 -18.55
C SER A 101 -3.14 -7.49 -18.36
N GLY A 102 -3.55 -6.55 -17.50
CA GLY A 102 -4.92 -6.50 -16.99
C GLY A 102 -5.96 -5.82 -17.86
N ASP A 103 -5.57 -5.06 -18.90
CA ASP A 103 -6.55 -4.28 -19.66
C ASP A 103 -7.44 -5.13 -20.56
N ASP A 104 -6.97 -6.32 -20.95
CA ASP A 104 -7.67 -7.27 -21.82
C ASP A 104 -8.35 -8.43 -21.08
N LEU A 105 -8.28 -8.46 -19.75
CA LEU A 105 -8.91 -9.52 -18.96
C LEU A 105 -10.43 -9.39 -18.97
N ALA A 106 -11.12 -10.53 -19.02
CA ALA A 106 -12.58 -10.58 -18.86
C ALA A 106 -12.99 -9.96 -17.52
N ARG A 107 -14.13 -9.30 -17.49
CA ARG A 107 -14.68 -8.66 -16.31
C ARG A 107 -15.93 -9.39 -15.86
N PHE A 108 -16.01 -9.71 -14.61
CA PHE A 108 -17.14 -10.36 -13.97
C PHE A 108 -17.58 -9.51 -12.78
N ASP A 109 -18.89 -9.39 -12.57
CA ASP A 109 -19.41 -8.66 -11.39
C ASP A 109 -19.15 -9.45 -10.10
N GLU A 110 -19.15 -10.78 -10.20
CA GLU A 110 -18.83 -11.73 -9.13
C GLU A 110 -17.85 -12.79 -9.65
N TYR A 111 -17.94 -14.02 -9.18
CA TYR A 111 -17.13 -15.15 -9.66
C TYR A 111 -17.56 -15.59 -11.06
N PRO A 112 -16.64 -16.06 -11.92
CA PRO A 112 -16.97 -16.59 -13.23
C PRO A 112 -17.85 -17.87 -13.16
#